data_b609e912f0ddfcd354d82d8483f63d8f
#
_entry.id   b609e912f0ddfcd354d82d8483f63d8f
#
_cell.length_a   1.000
_cell.length_b   1.000
_cell.length_c   1.000
_cell.angle_alpha   90.00
_cell.angle_beta   90.00
_cell.angle_gamma   90.00
#
_symmetry.space_group_name_H-M   'P 1'
#
loop_
_entity.id
_entity.type
_entity.pdbx_description
1 polymer ?
#
loop_
_entity_poly.entity_id
_entity_poly.type
_entity_poly.pdbx_seq_one_letter_code
_entity_poly.pdbx_strand_id
1 'polypeptide(L)'
;MNLKLSYNLPTINSNLQISGSKSETNRLLVLQALYPNLVLENTSNSDDSEVMLNALSITNHPSPITQIIDVHHAGTAMRFLTAYFAIQERKEVVLTGSARMKERPIKILVDALNQLGAEITYEEQTGFPPLRIKGKKLSKSKVTLQANVSSQYISALLLIAPKLENGLELTLEGEITSVSYIKMTLALLNEIGVKTVFEDNTIKVKLHQLPITQHLISVESDWSSASYWYSIVALSDVGFQVTLSSYKENSLQGDSALVEIYKNFGVETIFNDKNITLHKVENLKPATLKLELNTCPDIAQTIAVTCFGLGISCQLTGLQTLKIKETDRLEALKIELTKLGATISVTNNSLTLEQSENIKPNIRISTYQDHRMAMAFAPLAVKVPIIIEDAEVVSKSYPAFWEDIKQIGFTIEKI
;
A
#
# COMPACT_ATOMS: atom_id res chain seq x y z
N MET A 1 16.64 -9.75 11.91
CA MET A 1 16.16 -10.00 13.30
C MET A 1 15.05 -11.03 13.25
N ASN A 2 15.15 -12.12 14.05
CA ASN A 2 14.08 -13.11 14.12
C ASN A 2 13.31 -12.98 15.43
N LEU A 3 11.98 -13.08 15.36
CA LEU A 3 11.09 -12.95 16.50
C LEU A 3 10.26 -14.21 16.67
N LYS A 4 10.25 -14.77 17.89
CA LYS A 4 9.29 -15.80 18.29
C LYS A 4 8.09 -15.12 18.92
N LEU A 5 6.92 -15.41 18.41
CA LEU A 5 5.64 -14.85 18.83
C LEU A 5 4.80 -15.91 19.53
N SER A 6 4.20 -15.54 20.64
CA SER A 6 3.15 -16.32 21.34
C SER A 6 2.13 -15.34 21.93
N TYR A 7 0.96 -15.86 22.28
CA TYR A 7 -0.14 -15.08 22.83
C TYR A 7 -0.65 -15.73 24.10
N ASN A 8 -0.53 -15.04 25.22
CA ASN A 8 -0.76 -15.68 26.52
C ASN A 8 -1.93 -15.09 27.31
N LEU A 9 -2.16 -13.79 27.23
CA LEU A 9 -3.20 -13.11 28.01
C LEU A 9 -3.78 -11.95 27.21
N PRO A 10 -5.05 -12.04 26.76
CA PRO A 10 -5.68 -10.96 26.04
C PRO A 10 -5.87 -9.73 26.92
N THR A 11 -5.40 -8.58 26.48
CA THR A 11 -5.80 -7.29 27.04
C THR A 11 -7.08 -6.86 26.34
N ILE A 12 -8.18 -6.87 27.07
CA ILE A 12 -9.48 -6.39 26.55
C ILE A 12 -9.49 -4.86 26.56
N ASN A 13 -10.02 -4.23 25.51
CA ASN A 13 -10.20 -2.77 25.39
C ASN A 13 -8.88 -1.98 25.24
N SER A 14 -8.07 -2.28 24.26
CA SER A 14 -6.91 -1.46 23.89
C SER A 14 -7.29 -0.38 22.88
N ASN A 15 -6.73 0.82 23.06
CA ASN A 15 -6.81 1.92 22.10
C ASN A 15 -5.44 2.09 21.45
N LEU A 16 -5.40 1.99 20.13
CA LEU A 16 -4.16 2.05 19.36
C LEU A 16 -4.20 3.17 18.34
N GLN A 17 -3.13 3.91 18.26
CA GLN A 17 -2.97 4.94 17.26
C GLN A 17 -2.19 4.40 16.06
N ILE A 18 -2.89 4.19 14.96
CA ILE A 18 -2.27 3.77 13.70
C ILE A 18 -1.82 5.02 12.94
N SER A 19 -0.61 5.00 12.41
CA SER A 19 -0.12 6.09 11.56
C SER A 19 -0.94 6.21 10.28
N GLY A 20 -0.89 7.39 9.67
CA GLY A 20 -1.60 7.67 8.42
C GLY A 20 -1.21 6.72 7.30
N SER A 21 -2.13 6.55 6.36
CA SER A 21 -1.95 5.71 5.19
C SER A 21 -0.71 6.11 4.40
N LYS A 22 0.18 5.15 4.16
CA LYS A 22 1.34 5.33 3.29
C LYS A 22 0.91 5.76 1.88
N SER A 23 -0.17 5.18 1.38
CA SER A 23 -0.68 5.47 0.03
C SER A 23 -1.21 6.89 -0.10
N GLU A 24 -1.92 7.41 0.89
CA GLU A 24 -2.38 8.81 0.93
C GLU A 24 -1.19 9.76 1.16
N THR A 25 -0.38 9.47 2.19
CA THR A 25 0.78 10.29 2.55
C THR A 25 1.68 10.54 1.35
N ASN A 26 2.08 9.50 0.62
CA ASN A 26 3.00 9.67 -0.51
C ASN A 26 2.39 10.50 -1.65
N ARG A 27 1.06 10.46 -1.85
CA ARG A 27 0.36 11.36 -2.79
C ARG A 27 0.37 12.78 -2.30
N LEU A 28 0.00 12.98 -1.05
CA LEU A 28 -0.09 14.30 -0.42
C LEU A 28 1.28 14.98 -0.29
N LEU A 29 2.37 14.23 -0.05
CA LEU A 29 3.73 14.77 -0.05
C LEU A 29 4.12 15.33 -1.43
N VAL A 30 3.77 14.65 -2.53
CA VAL A 30 3.99 15.19 -3.88
C VAL A 30 3.14 16.44 -4.10
N LEU A 31 1.87 16.44 -3.69
CA LEU A 31 0.99 17.60 -3.80
C LEU A 31 1.50 18.76 -2.94
N GLN A 32 1.98 18.51 -1.72
CA GLN A 32 2.59 19.52 -0.85
C GLN A 32 3.85 20.12 -1.49
N ALA A 33 4.69 19.33 -2.14
CA ALA A 33 5.86 19.84 -2.87
C ALA A 33 5.48 20.72 -4.07
N LEU A 34 4.32 20.46 -4.70
CA LEU A 34 3.77 21.26 -5.79
C LEU A 34 2.95 22.46 -5.29
N TYR A 35 2.41 22.40 -4.08
CA TYR A 35 1.55 23.39 -3.43
C TYR A 35 1.98 23.58 -1.97
N PRO A 36 3.01 24.39 -1.67
CA PRO A 36 3.64 24.47 -0.34
C PRO A 36 2.73 24.93 0.81
N ASN A 37 1.56 25.49 0.52
CA ASN A 37 0.60 25.91 1.55
C ASN A 37 -0.30 24.76 2.08
N LEU A 38 -0.11 23.53 1.58
CA LEU A 38 -0.76 22.35 2.16
C LEU A 38 -0.07 21.98 3.47
N VAL A 39 -0.87 21.81 4.51
CA VAL A 39 -0.42 21.33 5.83
C VAL A 39 -0.97 19.93 6.01
N LEU A 40 -0.10 18.98 6.33
CA LEU A 40 -0.47 17.58 6.50
C LEU A 40 -0.37 17.17 7.97
N GLU A 41 -1.40 16.49 8.48
CA GLU A 41 -1.41 15.88 9.81
C GLU A 41 -1.60 14.37 9.70
N ASN A 42 -1.17 13.64 10.70
CA ASN A 42 -1.24 12.17 10.76
C ASN A 42 -0.60 11.48 9.55
N THR A 43 0.55 11.98 9.08
CA THR A 43 1.27 11.35 7.97
C THR A 43 1.84 9.98 8.36
N SER A 44 2.08 9.12 7.38
CA SER A 44 2.79 7.86 7.59
C SER A 44 4.24 8.11 8.04
N ASN A 45 4.67 7.36 9.03
CA ASN A 45 6.06 7.30 9.52
C ASN A 45 6.83 6.10 8.96
N SER A 46 6.38 5.54 7.83
CA SER A 46 7.02 4.41 7.17
C SER A 46 8.28 4.82 6.41
N ASP A 47 9.23 3.89 6.27
CA ASP A 47 10.46 4.09 5.49
C ASP A 47 10.16 4.65 4.08
N ASP A 48 9.13 4.11 3.41
CA ASP A 48 8.71 4.55 2.08
C ASP A 48 8.30 6.04 2.04
N SER A 49 7.63 6.52 3.10
CA SER A 49 7.20 7.92 3.20
C SER A 49 8.36 8.85 3.60
N GLU A 50 9.27 8.39 4.44
CA GLU A 50 10.48 9.13 4.79
C GLU A 50 11.39 9.31 3.57
N VAL A 51 11.59 8.26 2.78
CA VAL A 51 12.35 8.33 1.53
C VAL A 51 11.72 9.33 0.56
N MET A 52 10.38 9.33 0.43
CA MET A 52 9.66 10.30 -0.40
C MET A 52 9.89 11.72 0.08
N LEU A 53 9.72 11.99 1.38
CA LEU A 53 9.90 13.31 1.98
C LEU A 53 11.33 13.82 1.77
N ASN A 54 12.34 12.97 2.04
CA ASN A 54 13.74 13.31 1.85
C ASN A 54 14.05 13.65 0.39
N ALA A 55 13.58 12.85 -0.55
CA ALA A 55 13.78 13.11 -1.99
C ALA A 55 13.13 14.43 -2.45
N LEU A 56 11.94 14.75 -1.97
CA LEU A 56 11.25 16.00 -2.28
C LEU A 56 11.94 17.22 -1.65
N SER A 57 12.56 17.09 -0.47
CA SER A 57 13.28 18.18 0.19
C SER A 57 14.56 18.61 -0.54
N ILE A 58 15.21 17.70 -1.25
CA ILE A 58 16.42 17.96 -2.05
C ILE A 58 16.14 19.01 -3.14
N THR A 59 14.90 19.12 -3.59
CA THR A 59 14.52 20.05 -4.67
C THR A 59 14.59 21.52 -4.28
N ASN A 60 14.67 21.85 -3.01
CA ASN A 60 14.67 23.23 -2.53
C ASN A 60 16.04 23.93 -2.66
N HIS A 61 17.10 23.21 -3.05
CA HIS A 61 18.42 23.76 -3.25
C HIS A 61 18.80 23.78 -4.74
N PRO A 62 19.15 24.96 -5.32
CA PRO A 62 19.69 25.02 -6.67
C PRO A 62 21.10 24.38 -6.64
N SER A 63 21.28 23.27 -7.34
CA SER A 63 22.57 22.63 -7.53
C SER A 63 22.85 22.47 -9.03
N PRO A 64 24.02 22.92 -9.52
CA PRO A 64 24.43 22.69 -10.90
C PRO A 64 24.89 21.22 -11.15
N ILE A 65 24.90 20.38 -10.13
CA ILE A 65 25.39 19.01 -10.19
C ILE A 65 24.21 18.04 -10.26
N THR A 66 24.28 17.05 -11.13
CA THR A 66 23.33 15.94 -11.20
C THR A 66 23.26 15.25 -9.84
N GLN A 67 22.07 15.21 -9.23
CA GLN A 67 21.85 14.60 -7.93
C GLN A 67 21.45 13.14 -8.09
N ILE A 68 22.07 12.26 -7.30
CA ILE A 68 21.68 10.84 -7.23
C ILE A 68 20.71 10.69 -6.05
N ILE A 69 19.52 10.17 -6.35
CA ILE A 69 18.46 9.93 -5.37
C ILE A 69 18.20 8.42 -5.32
N ASP A 70 18.58 7.81 -4.20
CA ASP A 70 18.32 6.40 -3.95
C ASP A 70 17.02 6.24 -3.14
N VAL A 71 16.02 5.62 -3.75
CA VAL A 71 14.74 5.32 -3.09
C VAL A 71 14.69 3.91 -2.52
N HIS A 72 15.82 3.23 -2.43
CA HIS A 72 15.93 1.85 -1.94
C HIS A 72 14.85 0.93 -2.57
N HIS A 73 13.92 0.43 -1.77
CA HIS A 73 12.84 -0.44 -2.23
C HIS A 73 11.46 0.26 -2.30
N ALA A 74 11.42 1.59 -2.11
CA ALA A 74 10.18 2.37 -2.09
C ALA A 74 9.57 2.51 -3.50
N GLY A 75 8.73 1.54 -3.90
CA GLY A 75 8.16 1.47 -5.24
C GLY A 75 7.28 2.66 -5.61
N THR A 76 6.51 3.17 -4.66
CA THR A 76 5.68 4.37 -4.86
C THR A 76 6.56 5.60 -5.06
N ALA A 77 7.62 5.76 -4.27
CA ALA A 77 8.57 6.85 -4.42
C ALA A 77 9.23 6.84 -5.79
N MET A 78 9.72 5.69 -6.27
CA MET A 78 10.29 5.54 -7.62
C MET A 78 9.33 6.08 -8.69
N ARG A 79 8.04 5.73 -8.66
CA ARG A 79 7.07 6.11 -9.70
C ARG A 79 6.66 7.58 -9.59
N PHE A 80 6.34 8.05 -8.39
CA PHE A 80 5.86 9.41 -8.19
C PHE A 80 6.98 10.44 -8.41
N LEU A 81 8.19 10.16 -7.94
CA LEU A 81 9.35 11.03 -8.15
C LEU A 81 9.79 11.06 -9.61
N THR A 82 9.65 9.96 -10.37
CA THR A 82 9.91 9.97 -11.81
C THR A 82 9.03 11.03 -12.52
N ALA A 83 7.73 11.06 -12.22
CA ALA A 83 6.83 12.06 -12.79
C ALA A 83 7.11 13.48 -12.23
N TYR A 84 7.33 13.59 -10.92
CA TYR A 84 7.61 14.85 -10.26
C TYR A 84 8.86 15.54 -10.84
N PHE A 85 9.99 14.82 -10.92
CA PHE A 85 11.23 15.39 -11.45
C PHE A 85 11.15 15.71 -12.94
N ALA A 86 10.33 15.00 -13.71
CA ALA A 86 10.14 15.28 -15.13
C ALA A 86 9.63 16.71 -15.41
N ILE A 87 8.92 17.32 -14.45
CA ILE A 87 8.37 18.69 -14.56
C ILE A 87 9.17 19.75 -13.77
N GLN A 88 10.28 19.38 -13.09
CA GLN A 88 11.11 20.31 -12.32
C GLN A 88 12.14 20.97 -13.23
N GLU A 89 11.76 22.09 -13.85
CA GLU A 89 12.64 22.78 -14.80
C GLU A 89 14.04 23.05 -14.24
N ARG A 90 15.06 22.88 -15.09
CA ARG A 90 16.49 23.09 -14.78
C ARG A 90 17.06 22.13 -13.72
N LYS A 91 16.39 21.05 -13.39
CA LYS A 91 16.92 19.99 -12.51
C LYS A 91 17.27 18.76 -13.32
N GLU A 92 18.40 18.14 -12.98
CA GLU A 92 18.79 16.85 -13.51
C GLU A 92 19.07 15.91 -12.34
N VAL A 93 18.41 14.76 -12.34
CA VAL A 93 18.55 13.75 -11.27
C VAL A 93 18.77 12.36 -11.87
N VAL A 94 19.53 11.52 -11.14
CA VAL A 94 19.57 10.08 -11.37
C VAL A 94 18.79 9.42 -10.25
N LEU A 95 17.65 8.84 -10.60
CA LEU A 95 16.76 8.16 -9.66
C LEU A 95 17.06 6.66 -9.69
N THR A 96 17.51 6.12 -8.57
CA THR A 96 17.95 4.72 -8.41
C THR A 96 17.30 4.06 -7.20
N GLY A 97 17.62 2.78 -6.94
CA GLY A 97 17.15 2.03 -5.79
C GLY A 97 17.94 0.72 -5.61
N SER A 98 17.45 -0.12 -4.70
CA SER A 98 18.04 -1.43 -4.41
C SER A 98 18.13 -2.34 -5.65
N ALA A 99 18.90 -3.42 -5.55
CA ALA A 99 18.97 -4.42 -6.62
C ALA A 99 17.56 -4.89 -7.06
N ARG A 100 16.67 -5.17 -6.11
CA ARG A 100 15.29 -5.55 -6.43
C ARG A 100 14.50 -4.42 -7.11
N MET A 101 14.74 -3.16 -6.76
CA MET A 101 14.09 -2.02 -7.43
C MET A 101 14.53 -1.93 -8.90
N LYS A 102 15.78 -2.20 -9.20
CA LYS A 102 16.32 -2.23 -10.56
C LYS A 102 15.73 -3.34 -11.45
N GLU A 103 15.09 -4.36 -10.85
CA GLU A 103 14.37 -5.42 -11.56
C GLU A 103 12.87 -5.12 -11.76
N ARG A 104 12.37 -4.05 -11.16
CA ARG A 104 10.93 -3.69 -11.24
C ARG A 104 10.69 -2.80 -12.45
N PRO A 105 9.79 -3.20 -13.38
CA PRO A 105 9.56 -2.45 -14.61
C PRO A 105 9.00 -1.05 -14.36
N ILE A 106 9.43 -0.09 -15.19
CA ILE A 106 8.96 1.30 -15.17
C ILE A 106 8.73 1.88 -16.57
N LYS A 107 8.99 1.08 -17.62
CA LYS A 107 8.94 1.51 -19.01
C LYS A 107 7.63 2.22 -19.38
N ILE A 108 6.50 1.68 -18.94
CA ILE A 108 5.17 2.24 -19.28
C ILE A 108 5.04 3.69 -18.80
N LEU A 109 5.51 3.99 -17.58
CA LEU A 109 5.48 5.37 -17.06
C LEU A 109 6.45 6.28 -17.83
N VAL A 110 7.67 5.79 -18.11
CA VAL A 110 8.68 6.56 -18.85
C VAL A 110 8.19 6.86 -20.26
N ASP A 111 7.62 5.88 -20.96
CA ASP A 111 7.07 6.08 -22.30
C ASP A 111 5.91 7.11 -22.28
N ALA A 112 5.03 7.05 -21.30
CA ALA A 112 3.94 8.00 -21.15
C ALA A 112 4.44 9.43 -20.88
N LEU A 113 5.43 9.60 -20.01
CA LEU A 113 6.06 10.90 -19.74
C LEU A 113 6.79 11.43 -20.97
N ASN A 114 7.52 10.59 -21.71
CA ASN A 114 8.19 10.99 -22.94
C ASN A 114 7.19 11.37 -24.06
N GLN A 115 6.02 10.70 -24.13
CA GLN A 115 4.92 11.13 -25.01
C GLN A 115 4.44 12.55 -24.66
N LEU A 116 4.39 12.91 -23.37
CA LEU A 116 4.07 14.27 -22.92
C LEU A 116 5.19 15.28 -23.17
N GLY A 117 6.37 14.81 -23.58
CA GLY A 117 7.54 15.62 -23.92
C GLY A 117 8.62 15.66 -22.85
N ALA A 118 8.59 14.76 -21.85
CA ALA A 118 9.67 14.65 -20.88
C ALA A 118 10.99 14.16 -21.53
N GLU A 119 12.10 14.33 -20.80
CA GLU A 119 13.43 13.87 -21.18
C GLU A 119 13.94 12.89 -20.11
N ILE A 120 13.63 11.61 -20.32
CA ILE A 120 13.99 10.52 -19.39
C ILE A 120 14.73 9.44 -20.16
N THR A 121 15.89 9.05 -19.65
CA THR A 121 16.71 7.96 -20.21
C THR A 121 17.04 6.91 -19.15
N TYR A 122 17.38 5.73 -19.60
CA TYR A 122 17.81 4.64 -18.71
C TYR A 122 19.33 4.66 -18.60
N GLU A 123 19.86 4.52 -17.38
CA GLU A 123 21.32 4.49 -17.14
C GLU A 123 21.94 3.11 -17.40
N GLU A 124 21.15 2.05 -17.14
CA GLU A 124 21.62 0.66 -17.27
C GLU A 124 20.72 -0.10 -18.27
N GLN A 125 19.70 -0.78 -17.79
CA GLN A 125 18.82 -1.62 -18.61
C GLN A 125 17.56 -0.85 -19.05
N THR A 126 17.27 -0.87 -20.34
CA THR A 126 16.03 -0.25 -20.88
C THR A 126 14.78 -0.86 -20.25
N GLY A 127 13.91 0.00 -19.72
CA GLY A 127 12.66 -0.40 -19.07
C GLY A 127 12.74 -0.47 -17.55
N PHE A 128 13.94 -0.33 -16.98
CA PHE A 128 14.20 -0.50 -15.55
C PHE A 128 15.04 0.67 -15.00
N PRO A 129 14.91 0.99 -13.68
CA PRO A 129 15.84 1.92 -13.02
C PRO A 129 17.30 1.41 -13.10
N PRO A 130 18.32 2.29 -13.00
CA PRO A 130 18.22 3.72 -12.69
C PRO A 130 17.78 4.57 -13.91
N LEU A 131 17.15 5.71 -13.61
CA LEU A 131 16.67 6.67 -14.60
C LEU A 131 17.40 7.99 -14.47
N ARG A 132 17.88 8.56 -15.59
CA ARG A 132 18.30 9.95 -15.68
C ARG A 132 17.11 10.77 -16.15
N ILE A 133 16.77 11.80 -15.39
CA ILE A 133 15.60 12.65 -15.62
C ILE A 133 16.06 14.09 -15.72
N LYS A 134 15.81 14.73 -16.87
CA LYS A 134 16.03 16.17 -17.06
C LYS A 134 14.67 16.87 -17.04
N GLY A 135 14.44 17.61 -15.97
CA GLY A 135 13.20 18.31 -15.74
C GLY A 135 13.00 19.47 -16.71
N LYS A 136 11.82 19.55 -17.30
CA LYS A 136 11.45 20.59 -18.27
C LYS A 136 9.95 20.85 -18.29
N LYS A 137 9.54 21.95 -18.89
CA LYS A 137 8.13 22.24 -19.14
C LYS A 137 7.57 21.26 -20.17
N LEU A 138 6.48 20.59 -19.82
CA LEU A 138 5.78 19.66 -20.70
C LEU A 138 4.64 20.40 -21.40
N SER A 139 4.65 20.38 -22.74
CA SER A 139 3.68 21.12 -23.57
C SER A 139 2.53 20.28 -24.10
N LYS A 140 2.68 18.95 -24.10
CA LYS A 140 1.63 18.03 -24.53
C LYS A 140 0.75 17.66 -23.36
N SER A 141 -0.54 17.43 -23.63
CA SER A 141 -1.57 17.17 -22.61
C SER A 141 -2.33 15.86 -22.79
N LYS A 142 -2.07 15.12 -23.86
CA LYS A 142 -2.76 13.86 -24.16
C LYS A 142 -1.78 12.71 -24.13
N VAL A 143 -2.17 11.64 -23.47
CA VAL A 143 -1.38 10.40 -23.38
C VAL A 143 -2.32 9.20 -23.26
N THR A 144 -1.90 8.09 -23.86
CA THR A 144 -2.57 6.79 -23.73
C THR A 144 -1.67 5.84 -22.96
N LEU A 145 -2.26 5.05 -22.05
CA LEU A 145 -1.53 4.14 -21.18
C LEU A 145 -2.31 2.82 -21.01
N GLN A 146 -1.60 1.68 -21.03
CA GLN A 146 -2.19 0.39 -20.71
C GLN A 146 -2.63 0.35 -19.24
N ALA A 147 -3.88 -0.01 -18.95
CA ALA A 147 -4.48 0.07 -17.64
C ALA A 147 -4.33 -1.22 -16.78
N ASN A 148 -4.00 -2.34 -17.42
CA ASN A 148 -3.81 -3.65 -16.77
C ASN A 148 -2.47 -3.78 -16.00
N VAL A 149 -1.84 -2.66 -15.71
CA VAL A 149 -0.56 -2.52 -15.00
C VAL A 149 -0.75 -1.83 -13.66
N SER A 150 0.35 -1.49 -13.01
CA SER A 150 0.32 -0.81 -11.71
C SER A 150 -0.42 0.54 -11.78
N SER A 151 -1.46 0.72 -10.96
CA SER A 151 -2.15 2.01 -10.75
C SER A 151 -1.22 3.14 -10.27
N GLN A 152 -0.01 2.83 -9.83
CA GLN A 152 1.00 3.82 -9.48
C GLN A 152 1.46 4.64 -10.69
N TYR A 153 1.47 4.07 -11.90
CA TYR A 153 1.82 4.83 -13.11
C TYR A 153 0.75 5.87 -13.43
N ILE A 154 -0.51 5.46 -13.34
CA ILE A 154 -1.66 6.36 -13.54
C ILE A 154 -1.64 7.47 -12.48
N SER A 155 -1.50 7.11 -11.19
CA SER A 155 -1.43 8.08 -10.09
C SER A 155 -0.27 9.06 -10.25
N ALA A 156 0.91 8.61 -10.70
CA ALA A 156 2.07 9.47 -10.92
C ALA A 156 1.78 10.58 -11.96
N LEU A 157 1.13 10.22 -13.07
CA LEU A 157 0.73 11.19 -14.09
C LEU A 157 -0.34 12.15 -13.58
N LEU A 158 -1.33 11.65 -12.83
CA LEU A 158 -2.42 12.48 -12.28
C LEU A 158 -1.89 13.50 -11.27
N LEU A 159 -0.92 13.14 -10.42
CA LEU A 159 -0.36 14.03 -9.41
C LEU A 159 0.34 15.25 -10.01
N ILE A 160 1.01 15.10 -11.16
CA ILE A 160 1.68 16.22 -11.83
C ILE A 160 0.75 16.98 -12.79
N ALA A 161 -0.36 16.38 -13.19
CA ALA A 161 -1.28 16.91 -14.21
C ALA A 161 -1.74 18.35 -13.95
N PRO A 162 -2.03 18.80 -12.71
CA PRO A 162 -2.42 20.18 -12.44
C PRO A 162 -1.34 21.22 -12.74
N LYS A 163 -0.09 20.81 -12.90
CA LYS A 163 1.05 21.69 -13.21
C LYS A 163 1.42 21.69 -14.70
N LEU A 164 0.82 20.80 -15.49
CA LEU A 164 1.01 20.78 -16.94
C LEU A 164 0.30 21.97 -17.59
N GLU A 165 0.90 22.57 -18.60
CA GLU A 165 0.43 23.82 -19.24
C GLU A 165 -1.03 23.74 -19.70
N ASN A 166 -1.47 22.59 -20.20
CA ASN A 166 -2.81 22.36 -20.72
C ASN A 166 -3.59 21.30 -19.89
N GLY A 167 -3.13 21.00 -18.66
CA GLY A 167 -3.65 19.88 -17.88
C GLY A 167 -3.32 18.53 -18.50
N LEU A 168 -4.14 17.53 -18.25
CA LEU A 168 -3.92 16.17 -18.74
C LEU A 168 -5.24 15.53 -19.20
N GLU A 169 -5.21 14.91 -20.38
CA GLU A 169 -6.21 13.93 -20.84
C GLU A 169 -5.53 12.56 -20.98
N LEU A 170 -5.86 11.66 -20.07
CA LEU A 170 -5.26 10.32 -19.97
C LEU A 170 -6.29 9.27 -20.42
N THR A 171 -6.01 8.57 -21.51
CA THR A 171 -6.82 7.45 -21.99
C THR A 171 -6.22 6.14 -21.47
N LEU A 172 -7.05 5.31 -20.86
CA LEU A 172 -6.68 4.01 -20.31
C LEU A 172 -7.15 2.90 -21.26
N GLU A 173 -6.23 2.05 -21.70
CA GLU A 173 -6.55 0.91 -22.57
C GLU A 173 -6.55 -0.41 -21.79
N GLY A 174 -7.56 -1.25 -22.04
CA GLY A 174 -7.73 -2.54 -21.37
C GLY A 174 -8.45 -2.45 -20.04
N GLU A 175 -8.40 -3.53 -19.26
CA GLU A 175 -9.06 -3.62 -17.97
C GLU A 175 -8.30 -2.80 -16.91
N ILE A 176 -9.02 -1.92 -16.23
CA ILE A 176 -8.43 -1.06 -15.19
C ILE A 176 -8.34 -1.84 -13.88
N THR A 177 -7.12 -2.05 -13.40
CA THR A 177 -6.87 -2.71 -12.12
C THR A 177 -6.66 -1.69 -10.99
N SER A 178 -6.99 -2.09 -9.75
CA SER A 178 -6.77 -1.25 -8.57
C SER A 178 -7.37 0.17 -8.69
N VAL A 179 -8.60 0.26 -9.18
CA VAL A 179 -9.35 1.53 -9.43
C VAL A 179 -9.44 2.39 -8.18
N SER A 180 -9.48 1.78 -6.97
CA SER A 180 -9.49 2.49 -5.69
C SER A 180 -8.35 3.51 -5.54
N TYR A 181 -7.14 3.15 -5.96
CA TYR A 181 -5.98 4.06 -5.89
C TYR A 181 -6.05 5.21 -6.90
N ILE A 182 -6.70 5.00 -8.05
CA ILE A 182 -6.98 6.07 -9.02
C ILE A 182 -7.99 7.04 -8.42
N LYS A 183 -9.11 6.50 -7.90
CA LYS A 183 -10.15 7.32 -7.25
C LYS A 183 -9.62 8.08 -6.05
N MET A 184 -8.77 7.46 -5.22
CA MET A 184 -8.06 8.14 -4.13
C MET A 184 -7.26 9.35 -4.65
N THR A 185 -6.47 9.17 -5.71
CA THR A 185 -5.69 10.27 -6.28
C THR A 185 -6.58 11.41 -6.78
N LEU A 186 -7.67 11.09 -7.48
CA LEU A 186 -8.62 12.09 -7.97
C LEU A 186 -9.36 12.80 -6.83
N ALA A 187 -9.74 12.08 -5.78
CA ALA A 187 -10.38 12.68 -4.61
C ALA A 187 -9.45 13.67 -3.89
N LEU A 188 -8.18 13.31 -3.67
CA LEU A 188 -7.19 14.22 -3.08
C LEU A 188 -6.93 15.44 -3.95
N LEU A 189 -6.90 15.29 -5.28
CA LEU A 189 -6.82 16.42 -6.21
C LEU A 189 -8.05 17.33 -6.11
N ASN A 190 -9.25 16.76 -6.06
CA ASN A 190 -10.48 17.54 -5.93
C ASN A 190 -10.55 18.25 -4.56
N GLU A 191 -10.08 17.63 -3.48
CA GLU A 191 -10.02 18.20 -2.14
C GLU A 191 -9.21 19.50 -2.10
N ILE A 192 -8.11 19.57 -2.86
CA ILE A 192 -7.28 20.78 -2.99
C ILE A 192 -7.78 21.73 -4.08
N GLY A 193 -8.98 21.52 -4.65
CA GLY A 193 -9.61 22.40 -5.62
C GLY A 193 -9.27 22.15 -7.10
N VAL A 194 -8.50 21.11 -7.41
CA VAL A 194 -8.21 20.70 -8.80
C VAL A 194 -9.44 20.01 -9.38
N LYS A 195 -9.92 20.47 -10.55
CA LYS A 195 -11.07 19.86 -11.23
C LYS A 195 -10.64 18.62 -12.00
N THR A 196 -11.25 17.49 -11.68
CA THR A 196 -11.02 16.20 -12.36
C THR A 196 -12.32 15.59 -12.87
N VAL A 197 -12.22 14.81 -13.94
CA VAL A 197 -13.34 14.04 -14.51
C VAL A 197 -12.81 12.65 -14.84
N PHE A 198 -13.54 11.61 -14.51
CA PHE A 198 -13.24 10.23 -14.89
C PHE A 198 -14.51 9.61 -15.50
N GLU A 199 -14.52 9.52 -16.81
CA GLU A 199 -15.65 8.97 -17.58
C GLU A 199 -15.13 7.86 -18.51
N ASP A 200 -15.80 6.74 -18.50
CA ASP A 200 -15.39 5.53 -19.22
C ASP A 200 -13.93 5.17 -18.91
N ASN A 201 -13.06 5.21 -19.91
CA ASN A 201 -11.63 4.93 -19.80
C ASN A 201 -10.77 6.22 -19.91
N THR A 202 -11.36 7.41 -19.74
CA THR A 202 -10.64 8.67 -19.91
C THR A 202 -10.69 9.49 -18.64
N ILE A 203 -9.51 9.92 -18.18
CA ILE A 203 -9.36 10.81 -17.04
C ILE A 203 -8.88 12.17 -17.54
N LYS A 204 -9.59 13.23 -17.13
CA LYS A 204 -9.21 14.62 -17.44
C LYS A 204 -8.91 15.36 -16.14
N VAL A 205 -7.75 16.00 -16.09
CA VAL A 205 -7.33 16.84 -14.98
C VAL A 205 -7.05 18.24 -15.54
N LYS A 206 -7.70 19.27 -15.01
CA LYS A 206 -7.49 20.64 -15.44
C LYS A 206 -6.24 21.24 -14.80
N LEU A 207 -5.59 22.12 -15.54
CA LEU A 207 -4.54 23.00 -15.02
C LEU A 207 -5.07 23.75 -13.79
N HIS A 208 -4.25 23.79 -12.73
CA HIS A 208 -4.53 24.52 -11.50
C HIS A 208 -3.31 25.33 -11.08
N GLN A 209 -3.24 26.58 -11.52
CA GLN A 209 -2.13 27.49 -11.24
C GLN A 209 -2.34 28.38 -10.02
N LEU A 210 -3.59 28.50 -9.55
CA LEU A 210 -3.88 29.33 -8.40
C LEU A 210 -3.17 28.80 -7.15
N PRO A 211 -2.60 29.69 -6.33
CA PRO A 211 -2.06 29.27 -5.05
C PRO A 211 -3.21 28.71 -4.20
N ILE A 212 -3.02 27.52 -3.68
CA ILE A 212 -3.93 26.96 -2.68
C ILE A 212 -3.76 27.83 -1.42
N THR A 213 -4.87 28.31 -0.87
CA THR A 213 -4.86 28.91 0.48
C THR A 213 -4.40 27.87 1.50
N GLN A 214 -3.94 28.28 2.66
CA GLN A 214 -3.56 27.34 3.70
C GLN A 214 -4.69 26.32 3.91
N HIS A 215 -4.40 25.05 3.63
CA HIS A 215 -5.37 23.96 3.67
C HIS A 215 -4.79 22.81 4.48
N LEU A 216 -5.51 22.44 5.54
CA LEU A 216 -5.12 21.36 6.43
C LEU A 216 -5.79 20.06 5.97
N ILE A 217 -4.97 19.03 5.73
CA ILE A 217 -5.44 17.69 5.41
C ILE A 217 -4.97 16.72 6.49
N SER A 218 -5.91 16.10 7.18
CA SER A 218 -5.63 15.01 8.12
C SER A 218 -5.70 13.68 7.36
N VAL A 219 -4.55 13.03 7.23
CA VAL A 219 -4.41 11.73 6.57
C VAL A 219 -5.13 10.66 7.37
N GLU A 220 -5.97 9.88 6.71
CA GLU A 220 -6.64 8.74 7.34
C GLU A 220 -5.61 7.65 7.70
N SER A 221 -5.81 6.95 8.81
CA SER A 221 -4.96 5.81 9.18
C SER A 221 -5.04 4.68 8.15
N ASP A 222 -3.98 3.87 8.09
CA ASP A 222 -3.78 2.88 7.03
C ASP A 222 -4.69 1.66 7.19
N TRP A 223 -5.65 1.48 6.27
CA TRP A 223 -6.55 0.33 6.28
C TRP A 223 -5.84 -1.01 5.99
N SER A 224 -4.74 -1.00 5.26
CA SER A 224 -3.91 -2.20 5.15
C SER A 224 -3.34 -2.61 6.52
N SER A 225 -2.93 -1.62 7.33
CA SER A 225 -2.48 -1.86 8.70
C SER A 225 -3.61 -2.34 9.61
N ALA A 226 -4.83 -1.81 9.42
CA ALA A 226 -6.02 -2.30 10.13
C ALA A 226 -6.28 -3.80 9.85
N SER A 227 -5.93 -4.32 8.66
CA SER A 227 -6.19 -5.72 8.30
C SER A 227 -5.60 -6.72 9.29
N TYR A 228 -4.43 -6.40 9.84
CA TYR A 228 -3.78 -7.27 10.83
C TYR A 228 -4.55 -7.30 12.16
N TRP A 229 -5.14 -6.18 12.54
CA TRP A 229 -6.00 -6.07 13.73
C TRP A 229 -7.32 -6.80 13.53
N TYR A 230 -7.93 -6.68 12.34
CA TYR A 230 -9.08 -7.50 11.96
C TYR A 230 -8.79 -8.99 12.07
N SER A 231 -7.61 -9.42 11.61
CA SER A 231 -7.17 -10.82 11.72
C SER A 231 -7.01 -11.26 13.17
N ILE A 232 -6.37 -10.45 14.02
CA ILE A 232 -6.21 -10.74 15.45
C ILE A 232 -7.57 -10.86 16.12
N VAL A 233 -8.49 -9.92 15.88
CA VAL A 233 -9.85 -9.96 16.46
C VAL A 233 -10.62 -11.19 15.97
N ALA A 234 -10.55 -11.52 14.68
CA ALA A 234 -11.20 -12.69 14.13
C ALA A 234 -10.72 -14.01 14.76
N LEU A 235 -9.41 -14.11 15.04
CA LEU A 235 -8.78 -15.28 15.64
C LEU A 235 -8.94 -15.36 17.16
N SER A 236 -9.33 -14.27 17.81
CA SER A 236 -9.54 -14.20 19.26
C SER A 236 -10.91 -14.76 19.69
N ASP A 237 -11.13 -14.87 21.00
CA ASP A 237 -12.38 -15.32 21.58
C ASP A 237 -13.48 -14.25 21.45
N VAL A 238 -14.74 -14.68 21.50
CA VAL A 238 -15.90 -13.79 21.52
C VAL A 238 -15.82 -12.83 22.71
N GLY A 239 -16.08 -11.54 22.44
CA GLY A 239 -15.96 -10.45 23.41
C GLY A 239 -14.63 -9.69 23.31
N PHE A 240 -13.63 -10.19 22.60
CA PHE A 240 -12.38 -9.44 22.36
C PHE A 240 -12.64 -8.24 21.47
N GLN A 241 -12.07 -7.09 21.83
CA GLN A 241 -12.20 -5.85 21.04
C GLN A 241 -10.94 -5.00 21.09
N VAL A 242 -10.74 -4.23 20.03
CA VAL A 242 -9.67 -3.23 19.90
C VAL A 242 -10.20 -1.99 19.20
N THR A 243 -9.80 -0.81 19.70
CA THR A 243 -10.13 0.48 19.06
C THR A 243 -8.92 1.03 18.34
N LEU A 244 -9.11 1.42 17.08
CA LEU A 244 -8.10 1.99 16.21
C LEU A 244 -8.48 3.43 15.87
N SER A 245 -7.51 4.37 15.94
CA SER A 245 -7.77 5.80 15.72
C SER A 245 -7.63 6.24 14.27
N SER A 246 -8.26 7.36 13.95
CA SER A 246 -8.14 8.11 12.69
C SER A 246 -8.66 7.39 11.45
N TYR A 247 -9.77 6.64 11.57
CA TYR A 247 -10.46 5.98 10.46
C TYR A 247 -11.77 6.70 10.11
N LYS A 248 -12.14 6.66 8.82
CA LYS A 248 -13.36 7.28 8.27
C LYS A 248 -14.31 6.22 7.75
N GLU A 249 -15.60 6.41 7.96
CA GLU A 249 -16.63 5.52 7.39
C GLU A 249 -16.62 5.56 5.85
N ASN A 250 -16.47 6.77 5.29
CA ASN A 250 -16.36 6.98 3.85
C ASN A 250 -14.88 7.06 3.43
N SER A 251 -14.14 5.97 3.58
CA SER A 251 -12.72 5.91 3.26
C SER A 251 -12.45 5.93 1.76
N LEU A 252 -11.37 6.62 1.37
CA LEU A 252 -10.81 6.56 0.01
C LEU A 252 -9.94 5.31 -0.24
N GLN A 253 -9.58 4.60 0.82
CA GLN A 253 -8.73 3.41 0.75
C GLN A 253 -9.57 2.19 0.39
N GLY A 254 -9.20 1.46 -0.68
CA GLY A 254 -9.91 0.26 -1.12
C GLY A 254 -9.94 -0.85 -0.06
N ASP A 255 -8.92 -0.87 0.80
CA ASP A 255 -8.77 -1.85 1.87
C ASP A 255 -9.82 -1.67 3.00
N SER A 256 -10.60 -0.57 3.01
CA SER A 256 -11.77 -0.40 3.90
C SER A 256 -12.86 -1.47 3.66
N ALA A 257 -12.80 -2.20 2.54
CA ALA A 257 -13.60 -3.40 2.30
C ALA A 257 -13.51 -4.44 3.44
N LEU A 258 -12.48 -4.36 4.29
CA LEU A 258 -12.34 -5.18 5.51
C LEU A 258 -13.59 -5.16 6.39
N VAL A 259 -14.29 -4.01 6.48
CA VAL A 259 -15.52 -3.86 7.27
C VAL A 259 -16.56 -4.92 6.88
N GLU A 260 -16.78 -5.10 5.58
CA GLU A 260 -17.75 -6.07 5.09
C GLU A 260 -17.18 -7.50 5.03
N ILE A 261 -15.91 -7.65 4.68
CA ILE A 261 -15.26 -8.96 4.55
C ILE A 261 -15.22 -9.66 5.92
N TYR A 262 -14.85 -8.96 6.99
CA TYR A 262 -14.65 -9.59 8.30
C TYR A 262 -15.93 -9.85 9.08
N LYS A 263 -17.09 -9.35 8.63
CA LYS A 263 -18.40 -9.82 9.10
C LYS A 263 -18.55 -11.34 8.92
N ASN A 264 -17.98 -11.90 7.85
CA ASN A 264 -17.99 -13.35 7.63
C ASN A 264 -17.25 -14.16 8.71
N PHE A 265 -16.41 -13.49 9.50
CA PHE A 265 -15.66 -14.11 10.61
C PHE A 265 -16.19 -13.70 11.99
N GLY A 266 -17.37 -13.04 12.03
CA GLY A 266 -17.99 -12.56 13.27
C GLY A 266 -17.27 -11.37 13.90
N VAL A 267 -16.64 -10.52 13.08
CA VAL A 267 -16.06 -9.25 13.52
C VAL A 267 -16.98 -8.11 13.08
N GLU A 268 -17.51 -7.38 14.06
CA GLU A 268 -18.26 -6.15 13.84
C GLU A 268 -17.34 -4.94 13.90
N THR A 269 -17.57 -3.96 13.03
CA THR A 269 -16.86 -2.68 13.02
C THR A 269 -17.82 -1.58 13.45
N ILE A 270 -17.50 -0.88 14.55
CA ILE A 270 -18.29 0.22 15.08
C ILE A 270 -17.53 1.52 14.83
N PHE A 271 -18.11 2.41 14.03
CA PHE A 271 -17.56 3.75 13.78
C PHE A 271 -17.97 4.72 14.89
N ASN A 272 -16.97 5.37 15.51
CA ASN A 272 -17.16 6.35 16.56
C ASN A 272 -16.32 7.59 16.25
N ASP A 273 -16.93 8.63 15.68
CA ASP A 273 -16.26 9.86 15.23
C ASP A 273 -15.10 9.52 14.27
N LYS A 274 -13.84 9.63 14.73
CA LYS A 274 -12.64 9.32 13.95
C LYS A 274 -12.03 7.95 14.26
N ASN A 275 -12.68 7.14 15.06
CA ASN A 275 -12.17 5.85 15.50
C ASN A 275 -13.04 4.71 14.99
N ILE A 276 -12.45 3.52 14.87
CA ILE A 276 -13.20 2.28 14.70
C ILE A 276 -12.92 1.34 15.86
N THR A 277 -13.96 0.68 16.35
CA THR A 277 -13.83 -0.42 17.30
C THR A 277 -14.14 -1.72 16.57
N LEU A 278 -13.18 -2.63 16.56
CA LEU A 278 -13.31 -3.98 16.03
C LEU A 278 -13.72 -4.89 17.17
N HIS A 279 -14.84 -5.56 17.06
CA HIS A 279 -15.41 -6.39 18.12
C HIS A 279 -15.72 -7.80 17.62
N LYS A 280 -15.20 -8.82 18.29
CA LYS A 280 -15.54 -10.21 18.03
C LYS A 280 -16.88 -10.56 18.69
N VAL A 281 -17.94 -10.57 17.89
CA VAL A 281 -19.33 -10.77 18.40
C VAL A 281 -19.76 -12.25 18.41
N GLU A 282 -19.22 -13.05 17.47
CA GLU A 282 -19.59 -14.46 17.33
C GLU A 282 -18.52 -15.28 16.58
N ASN A 283 -18.58 -16.59 16.68
CA ASN A 283 -17.68 -17.51 15.98
C ASN A 283 -18.31 -18.00 14.67
N LEU A 284 -18.34 -17.12 13.64
CA LEU A 284 -18.77 -17.50 12.31
C LEU A 284 -17.67 -18.24 11.56
N LYS A 285 -18.05 -19.33 10.88
CA LYS A 285 -17.18 -20.12 10.02
C LYS A 285 -17.95 -20.47 8.73
N PRO A 286 -17.89 -19.65 7.68
CA PRO A 286 -18.47 -20.01 6.40
C PRO A 286 -17.80 -21.28 5.87
N ALA A 287 -18.54 -22.12 5.16
CA ALA A 287 -17.99 -23.36 4.58
C ALA A 287 -16.86 -23.06 3.59
N THR A 288 -17.00 -22.02 2.78
CA THR A 288 -15.95 -21.51 1.89
C THR A 288 -16.15 -20.01 1.68
N LEU A 289 -15.12 -19.21 1.92
CA LEU A 289 -15.12 -17.80 1.62
C LEU A 289 -14.69 -17.58 0.16
N LYS A 290 -15.51 -16.92 -0.65
CA LYS A 290 -15.18 -16.56 -2.04
C LYS A 290 -15.16 -15.03 -2.18
N LEU A 291 -14.02 -14.48 -2.59
CA LEU A 291 -13.85 -13.03 -2.73
C LEU A 291 -13.13 -12.70 -4.03
N GLU A 292 -13.58 -11.62 -4.66
CA GLU A 292 -12.89 -10.92 -5.73
C GLU A 292 -12.21 -9.69 -5.14
N LEU A 293 -10.88 -9.58 -5.23
CA LEU A 293 -10.06 -8.58 -4.53
C LEU A 293 -9.32 -7.63 -5.49
N ASN A 294 -9.78 -7.48 -6.74
CA ASN A 294 -9.14 -6.59 -7.71
C ASN A 294 -9.05 -5.12 -7.23
N THR A 295 -10.02 -4.69 -6.40
CA THR A 295 -10.05 -3.33 -5.83
C THR A 295 -9.20 -3.17 -4.57
N CYS A 296 -8.90 -4.28 -3.86
CA CYS A 296 -8.15 -4.29 -2.59
C CYS A 296 -7.20 -5.52 -2.49
N PRO A 297 -6.32 -5.76 -3.48
CA PRO A 297 -5.51 -6.98 -3.51
C PRO A 297 -4.51 -7.06 -2.37
N ASP A 298 -4.14 -5.94 -1.78
CA ASP A 298 -3.10 -5.84 -0.75
C ASP A 298 -3.49 -6.48 0.59
N ILE A 299 -4.78 -6.74 0.85
CA ILE A 299 -5.28 -7.44 2.06
C ILE A 299 -5.43 -8.95 1.86
N ALA A 300 -5.20 -9.48 0.66
CA ALA A 300 -5.38 -10.91 0.36
C ALA A 300 -4.53 -11.82 1.24
N GLN A 301 -3.29 -11.41 1.58
CA GLN A 301 -2.39 -12.17 2.46
C GLN A 301 -3.02 -12.35 3.85
N THR A 302 -3.51 -11.25 4.44
CA THR A 302 -4.12 -11.27 5.75
C THR A 302 -5.40 -12.12 5.77
N ILE A 303 -6.25 -12.01 4.73
CA ILE A 303 -7.48 -12.79 4.62
C ILE A 303 -7.16 -14.28 4.51
N ALA A 304 -6.20 -14.68 3.66
CA ALA A 304 -5.81 -16.08 3.50
C ALA A 304 -5.30 -16.68 4.81
N VAL A 305 -4.44 -15.95 5.53
CA VAL A 305 -3.90 -16.38 6.82
C VAL A 305 -4.99 -16.43 7.89
N THR A 306 -5.94 -15.48 7.90
CA THR A 306 -7.10 -15.52 8.80
C THR A 306 -7.96 -16.75 8.55
N CYS A 307 -8.28 -17.05 7.28
CA CYS A 307 -9.03 -18.25 6.90
C CYS A 307 -8.33 -19.52 7.39
N PHE A 308 -7.01 -19.63 7.18
CA PHE A 308 -6.22 -20.76 7.67
C PHE A 308 -6.29 -20.89 9.19
N GLY A 309 -6.09 -19.78 9.92
CA GLY A 309 -6.15 -19.74 11.38
C GLY A 309 -7.52 -20.11 11.98
N LEU A 310 -8.61 -19.90 11.22
CA LEU A 310 -9.98 -20.27 11.59
C LEU A 310 -10.37 -21.67 11.11
N GLY A 311 -9.54 -22.35 10.31
CA GLY A 311 -9.88 -23.63 9.68
C GLY A 311 -10.96 -23.50 8.60
N ILE A 312 -10.97 -22.40 7.83
CA ILE A 312 -11.94 -22.09 6.78
C ILE A 312 -11.27 -22.20 5.42
N SER A 313 -11.94 -22.82 4.44
CA SER A 313 -11.48 -22.76 3.04
C SER A 313 -11.77 -21.41 2.40
N CYS A 314 -10.91 -20.96 1.47
CA CYS A 314 -11.18 -19.75 0.71
C CYS A 314 -10.72 -19.81 -0.75
N GLN A 315 -11.40 -19.05 -1.60
CA GLN A 315 -11.04 -18.79 -2.99
C GLN A 315 -10.95 -17.26 -3.19
N LEU A 316 -9.74 -16.77 -3.41
CA LEU A 316 -9.46 -15.35 -3.62
C LEU A 316 -9.03 -15.15 -5.07
N THR A 317 -9.68 -14.21 -5.77
CA THR A 317 -9.41 -13.85 -7.18
C THR A 317 -9.06 -12.38 -7.32
N GLY A 318 -8.68 -11.91 -8.52
CA GLY A 318 -8.27 -10.52 -8.74
C GLY A 318 -6.87 -10.20 -8.23
N LEU A 319 -5.98 -11.19 -8.13
CA LEU A 319 -4.68 -11.09 -7.44
C LEU A 319 -3.48 -10.92 -8.39
N GLN A 320 -3.69 -10.66 -9.67
CA GLN A 320 -2.64 -10.61 -10.70
C GLN A 320 -1.49 -9.65 -10.37
N THR A 321 -1.78 -8.54 -9.65
CA THR A 321 -0.76 -7.55 -9.29
C THR A 321 0.17 -8.01 -8.17
N LEU A 322 -0.18 -9.05 -7.42
CA LEU A 322 0.60 -9.52 -6.27
C LEU A 322 1.92 -10.20 -6.65
N LYS A 323 2.03 -10.69 -7.88
CA LYS A 323 3.26 -11.35 -8.39
C LYS A 323 4.42 -10.40 -8.63
N ILE A 324 4.15 -9.12 -8.85
CA ILE A 324 5.13 -8.10 -9.23
C ILE A 324 5.38 -7.05 -8.13
N LYS A 325 5.01 -7.38 -6.90
CA LYS A 325 5.25 -6.54 -5.71
C LYS A 325 6.70 -6.72 -5.19
N GLU A 326 6.91 -6.53 -3.91
CA GLU A 326 8.20 -6.72 -3.22
C GLU A 326 8.74 -8.15 -3.44
N THR A 327 7.84 -9.11 -3.44
CA THR A 327 8.06 -10.52 -3.83
C THR A 327 6.88 -11.01 -4.68
N ASP A 328 6.94 -12.25 -5.20
CA ASP A 328 5.75 -12.98 -5.64
C ASP A 328 4.96 -13.40 -4.40
N ARG A 329 4.00 -12.57 -3.99
CA ARG A 329 3.21 -12.76 -2.76
C ARG A 329 2.37 -14.03 -2.79
N LEU A 330 1.92 -14.47 -3.97
CA LEU A 330 1.12 -15.68 -4.09
C LEU A 330 1.96 -16.93 -3.82
N GLU A 331 3.14 -17.01 -4.41
CA GLU A 331 4.03 -18.14 -4.18
C GLU A 331 4.59 -18.12 -2.75
N ALA A 332 4.92 -16.95 -2.20
CA ALA A 332 5.34 -16.80 -0.80
C ALA A 332 4.27 -17.30 0.17
N LEU A 333 3.00 -16.91 -0.01
CA LEU A 333 1.88 -17.40 0.80
C LEU A 333 1.74 -18.91 0.73
N LYS A 334 1.82 -19.48 -0.50
CA LYS A 334 1.72 -20.91 -0.72
C LYS A 334 2.82 -21.66 0.04
N ILE A 335 4.06 -21.20 -0.07
CA ILE A 335 5.21 -21.83 0.60
C ILE A 335 5.00 -21.77 2.12
N GLU A 336 4.73 -20.60 2.68
CA GLU A 336 4.68 -20.43 4.13
C GLU A 336 3.46 -21.11 4.78
N LEU A 337 2.28 -21.02 4.15
CA LEU A 337 1.10 -21.74 4.64
C LEU A 337 1.25 -23.25 4.53
N THR A 338 1.94 -23.76 3.49
CA THR A 338 2.22 -25.20 3.36
C THR A 338 3.13 -25.70 4.51
N LYS A 339 4.14 -24.93 4.92
CA LYS A 339 4.97 -25.26 6.09
C LYS A 339 4.13 -25.44 7.35
N LEU A 340 3.13 -24.58 7.55
CA LEU A 340 2.20 -24.62 8.67
C LEU A 340 1.19 -25.78 8.61
N GLY A 341 1.09 -26.47 7.46
CA GLY A 341 0.22 -27.64 7.28
C GLY A 341 -0.99 -27.39 6.37
N ALA A 342 -1.08 -26.23 5.70
CA ALA A 342 -2.16 -25.91 4.78
C ALA A 342 -2.05 -26.68 3.45
N THR A 343 -3.20 -27.01 2.86
CA THR A 343 -3.34 -27.38 1.45
C THR A 343 -3.77 -26.14 0.66
N ILE A 344 -2.87 -25.64 -0.17
CA ILE A 344 -3.05 -24.37 -0.88
C ILE A 344 -2.54 -24.47 -2.32
N SER A 345 -3.27 -23.86 -3.25
CA SER A 345 -2.87 -23.72 -4.65
C SER A 345 -2.99 -22.28 -5.11
N VAL A 346 -2.12 -21.88 -6.01
CA VAL A 346 -2.10 -20.53 -6.58
C VAL A 346 -2.01 -20.59 -8.10
N THR A 347 -2.58 -19.58 -8.75
CA THR A 347 -2.45 -19.34 -10.20
C THR A 347 -1.79 -17.99 -10.43
N ASN A 348 -1.85 -17.45 -11.64
CA ASN A 348 -1.34 -16.11 -11.92
C ASN A 348 -2.17 -14.99 -11.28
N ASN A 349 -3.43 -15.25 -10.92
CA ASN A 349 -4.39 -14.24 -10.45
C ASN A 349 -5.30 -14.70 -9.32
N SER A 350 -5.06 -15.89 -8.76
CA SER A 350 -5.92 -16.44 -7.70
C SER A 350 -5.17 -17.30 -6.70
N LEU A 351 -5.82 -17.51 -5.55
CA LEU A 351 -5.39 -18.39 -4.48
C LEU A 351 -6.59 -19.23 -4.04
N THR A 352 -6.39 -20.52 -3.87
CA THR A 352 -7.36 -21.44 -3.25
C THR A 352 -6.71 -22.11 -2.05
N LEU A 353 -7.31 -21.94 -0.88
CA LEU A 353 -6.94 -22.58 0.37
C LEU A 353 -8.05 -23.58 0.75
N GLU A 354 -7.66 -24.80 1.00
CA GLU A 354 -8.59 -25.81 1.50
C GLU A 354 -8.72 -25.72 3.03
N GLN A 355 -9.81 -26.27 3.55
CA GLN A 355 -10.02 -26.35 4.99
C GLN A 355 -8.89 -27.13 5.66
N SER A 356 -8.38 -26.63 6.78
CA SER A 356 -7.34 -27.28 7.59
C SER A 356 -7.72 -27.24 9.05
N GLU A 357 -7.58 -28.35 9.75
CA GLU A 357 -7.92 -28.45 11.18
C GLU A 357 -6.70 -28.24 12.10
N ASN A 358 -5.49 -28.40 11.57
CA ASN A 358 -4.26 -28.40 12.37
C ASN A 358 -3.26 -27.37 11.87
N ILE A 359 -2.76 -26.54 12.79
CA ILE A 359 -1.67 -25.59 12.53
C ILE A 359 -0.41 -26.10 13.26
N LYS A 360 0.68 -26.32 12.52
CA LYS A 360 1.96 -26.74 13.10
C LYS A 360 2.60 -25.59 13.87
N PRO A 361 2.91 -25.76 15.17
CA PRO A 361 3.52 -24.70 15.97
C PRO A 361 5.02 -24.55 15.69
N ASN A 362 5.59 -23.40 16.11
CA ASN A 362 7.01 -23.07 16.06
C ASN A 362 7.63 -23.11 14.63
N ILE A 363 6.80 -22.93 13.60
CA ILE A 363 7.27 -22.83 12.22
C ILE A 363 7.93 -21.47 11.99
N ARG A 364 9.04 -21.48 11.24
CA ARG A 364 9.75 -20.29 10.78
C ARG A 364 9.11 -19.78 9.50
N ILE A 365 8.63 -18.54 9.55
CA ILE A 365 7.99 -17.83 8.44
C ILE A 365 9.02 -16.88 7.84
N SER A 366 9.40 -17.13 6.61
CA SER A 366 10.28 -16.23 5.86
C SER A 366 9.46 -15.06 5.30
N THR A 367 9.99 -13.86 5.43
CA THR A 367 9.27 -12.64 5.03
C THR A 367 9.53 -12.21 3.58
N TYR A 368 10.54 -12.77 2.94
CA TYR A 368 10.90 -12.42 1.56
C TYR A 368 11.12 -10.92 1.37
N GLN A 369 11.59 -10.24 2.41
CA GLN A 369 11.73 -8.79 2.47
C GLN A 369 10.41 -8.03 2.20
N ASP A 370 9.27 -8.66 2.44
CA ASP A 370 7.94 -8.08 2.32
C ASP A 370 7.29 -7.92 3.70
N HIS A 371 7.05 -6.68 4.10
CA HIS A 371 6.43 -6.33 5.38
C HIS A 371 5.06 -7.00 5.59
N ARG A 372 4.29 -7.20 4.50
CA ARG A 372 2.97 -7.84 4.59
C ARG A 372 3.08 -9.32 4.95
N MET A 373 4.15 -10.01 4.54
CA MET A 373 4.38 -11.39 4.97
C MET A 373 4.58 -11.46 6.48
N ALA A 374 5.42 -10.59 7.05
CA ALA A 374 5.63 -10.54 8.50
C ALA A 374 4.32 -10.31 9.26
N MET A 375 3.58 -9.25 8.88
CA MET A 375 2.41 -8.79 9.62
C MET A 375 1.16 -9.63 9.38
N ALA A 376 0.98 -10.23 8.21
CA ALA A 376 -0.16 -11.11 7.93
C ALA A 376 -0.07 -12.44 8.70
N PHE A 377 1.14 -12.95 8.92
CA PHE A 377 1.32 -14.20 9.69
C PHE A 377 1.33 -13.97 11.20
N ALA A 378 1.74 -12.81 11.71
CA ALA A 378 1.81 -12.53 13.14
C ALA A 378 0.51 -12.86 13.91
N PRO A 379 -0.70 -12.57 13.40
CA PRO A 379 -1.97 -12.93 14.05
C PRO A 379 -2.14 -14.42 14.37
N LEU A 380 -1.48 -15.33 13.62
CA LEU A 380 -1.55 -16.77 13.92
C LEU A 380 -0.99 -17.13 15.29
N ALA A 381 -0.16 -16.25 15.88
CA ALA A 381 0.36 -16.48 17.23
C ALA A 381 -0.77 -16.50 18.31
N VAL A 382 -1.98 -16.02 17.99
CA VAL A 382 -3.19 -16.24 18.80
C VAL A 382 -3.56 -17.73 18.90
N LYS A 383 -3.23 -18.53 17.89
CA LYS A 383 -3.56 -19.97 17.85
C LYS A 383 -2.39 -20.86 18.22
N VAL A 384 -1.18 -20.59 17.70
CA VAL A 384 0.02 -21.38 17.92
C VAL A 384 1.26 -20.49 17.92
N PRO A 385 2.31 -20.79 18.71
CA PRO A 385 3.57 -20.04 18.59
C PRO A 385 4.19 -20.17 17.20
N ILE A 386 4.69 -19.05 16.67
CA ILE A 386 5.37 -18.98 15.36
C ILE A 386 6.65 -18.16 15.47
N ILE A 387 7.50 -18.27 14.46
CA ILE A 387 8.75 -17.50 14.36
C ILE A 387 8.70 -16.68 13.08
N ILE A 388 8.89 -15.38 13.16
CA ILE A 388 8.98 -14.48 12.01
C ILE A 388 10.46 -14.16 11.76
N GLU A 389 10.96 -14.49 10.58
CA GLU A 389 12.32 -14.15 10.13
C GLU A 389 12.34 -12.75 9.53
N ASP A 390 13.50 -12.06 9.64
CA ASP A 390 13.68 -10.68 9.13
C ASP A 390 12.54 -9.71 9.52
N ALA A 391 12.15 -9.78 10.79
CA ALA A 391 10.95 -9.11 11.32
C ALA A 391 11.01 -7.57 11.24
N GLU A 392 12.18 -6.97 11.05
CA GLU A 392 12.39 -5.54 10.85
C GLU A 392 11.73 -4.98 9.58
N VAL A 393 11.39 -5.83 8.61
CA VAL A 393 10.76 -5.40 7.35
C VAL A 393 9.44 -4.65 7.55
N VAL A 394 8.82 -4.74 8.73
CA VAL A 394 7.57 -4.01 9.04
C VAL A 394 7.74 -2.49 8.98
N SER A 395 8.97 -1.97 9.16
CA SER A 395 9.28 -0.54 9.07
C SER A 395 8.88 0.09 7.71
N LYS A 396 8.81 -0.72 6.65
CA LYS A 396 8.37 -0.30 5.31
C LYS A 396 6.95 0.27 5.26
N SER A 397 6.09 -0.05 6.24
CA SER A 397 4.71 0.47 6.27
C SER A 397 4.12 0.66 7.66
N TYR A 398 4.60 -0.07 8.68
CA TYR A 398 4.08 0.00 10.04
C TYR A 398 5.20 -0.22 11.07
N PRO A 399 6.07 0.79 11.28
CA PRO A 399 7.24 0.65 12.18
C PRO A 399 6.91 0.22 13.61
N ALA A 400 5.78 0.68 14.16
CA ALA A 400 5.36 0.39 15.54
C ALA A 400 4.69 -0.97 15.72
N PHE A 401 4.49 -1.77 14.67
CA PHE A 401 3.67 -2.98 14.69
C PHE A 401 4.00 -3.94 15.85
N TRP A 402 5.28 -4.24 16.06
CA TRP A 402 5.71 -5.16 17.11
C TRP A 402 5.44 -4.64 18.52
N GLU A 403 5.56 -3.33 18.72
CA GLU A 403 5.26 -2.70 20.01
C GLU A 403 3.74 -2.65 20.27
N ASP A 404 2.97 -2.39 19.21
CA ASP A 404 1.52 -2.29 19.32
C ASP A 404 0.88 -3.66 19.64
N ILE A 405 1.31 -4.76 19.02
CA ILE A 405 0.74 -6.07 19.33
C ILE A 405 1.12 -6.57 20.74
N LYS A 406 2.26 -6.12 21.31
CA LYS A 406 2.58 -6.39 22.72
C LYS A 406 1.53 -5.80 23.67
N GLN A 407 0.96 -4.63 23.35
CA GLN A 407 -0.04 -3.97 24.19
C GLN A 407 -1.32 -4.79 24.37
N ILE A 408 -1.59 -5.71 23.44
CA ILE A 408 -2.78 -6.58 23.49
C ILE A 408 -2.50 -8.01 23.96
N GLY A 409 -1.30 -8.30 24.46
CA GLY A 409 -0.97 -9.57 25.10
C GLY A 409 -0.06 -10.50 24.31
N PHE A 410 0.52 -10.06 23.17
CA PHE A 410 1.55 -10.84 22.50
C PHE A 410 2.86 -10.81 23.30
N THR A 411 3.46 -11.96 23.46
CA THR A 411 4.84 -12.13 23.95
C THR A 411 5.76 -12.26 22.74
N ILE A 412 6.79 -11.42 22.70
CA ILE A 412 7.74 -11.34 21.59
C ILE A 412 9.15 -11.58 22.13
N GLU A 413 9.76 -12.67 21.72
CA GLU A 413 11.13 -13.06 22.08
C GLU A 413 12.05 -12.89 20.86
N LYS A 414 13.15 -12.19 21.03
CA LYS A 414 14.20 -12.09 20.00
C LYS A 414 15.09 -13.32 20.05
N ILE A 415 15.26 -14.00 18.92
CA ILE A 415 16.02 -15.24 18.79
C ILE A 415 17.09 -15.17 17.70
#